data_86eb851f621b6f94cfe33ab4829ce052
#
_entry.id   86eb851f621b6f94cfe33ab4829ce052
#
_cell.length_a   1.000
_cell.length_b   1.000
_cell.length_c   1.000
_cell.angle_alpha   90.00
_cell.angle_beta   90.00
_cell.angle_gamma   90.00
#
_symmetry.space_group_name_H-M   'P 1'
#
loop_
_entity.id
_entity.type
_entity.pdbx_description
1 polymer ?
#
loop_
_entity_poly.entity_id
_entity_poly.type
_entity_poly.pdbx_seq_one_letter_code
_entity_poly.pdbx_strand_id
1 'polypeptide(L)'
;AYKLAKAQKDRKKTSYYKTLCEKIFAGNKAQYCQFDFDDNNENTGWFIYDDIMWWTISLARGYELFGVDEYLKLSEASFKRVWYGSEKVGDTGSYDKENGGMFWQWQPIQNPKPNKFGDGKMACINFPTVVAALTLYNNVPENRKESTDKRPDYQTKAQYLAKGKEIYEWGVENLLDKVTGKIADSRHGNGNPAWKAHVYNQATFIGASILLYKATGEKRYLDNAILAADYTVKDMSAEHKVLPFEGGIEQGIYTAIFAEYMAWLVYDCGQTQYLPFLKRTIKTGWANRDKTRNVCGGEYYKKLPEGAEIDSYSASGI
;
A
#
# COMPACT_ATOMS: atom_id res chain seq x y z
N ALA A 1 13.29 5.62 9.18
CA ALA A 1 14.45 5.64 10.11
C ALA A 1 15.78 5.55 9.36
N TYR A 2 16.03 4.51 8.52
CA TYR A 2 17.30 4.34 7.78
C TYR A 2 17.66 5.55 6.89
N LYS A 3 16.73 6.01 6.04
CA LYS A 3 16.96 7.17 5.16
C LYS A 3 17.31 8.44 5.96
N LEU A 4 16.63 8.66 7.08
CA LEU A 4 16.90 9.79 7.97
C LEU A 4 18.29 9.71 8.60
N ALA A 5 18.65 8.56 9.16
CA ALA A 5 19.98 8.34 9.75
C ALA A 5 21.09 8.56 8.71
N LYS A 6 20.89 8.07 7.49
CA LYS A 6 21.81 8.27 6.37
C LYS A 6 21.95 9.74 5.98
N ALA A 7 20.83 10.48 5.89
CA ALA A 7 20.82 11.91 5.60
C ALA A 7 21.52 12.73 6.70
N GLN A 8 21.37 12.34 7.97
CA GLN A 8 22.01 12.95 9.12
C GLN A 8 23.48 12.51 9.29
N LYS A 9 23.99 11.63 8.41
CA LYS A 9 25.34 11.04 8.49
C LYS A 9 25.62 10.30 9.82
N ASP A 10 24.58 9.84 10.51
CA ASP A 10 24.68 9.03 11.73
C ASP A 10 25.01 7.57 11.35
N ARG A 11 26.29 7.24 11.28
CA ARG A 11 26.78 5.92 10.88
C ARG A 11 26.27 4.81 11.80
N LYS A 12 26.19 5.06 13.12
CA LYS A 12 25.74 4.06 14.11
C LYS A 12 24.27 3.70 13.88
N LYS A 13 23.40 4.69 13.76
CA LYS A 13 21.98 4.47 13.47
C LYS A 13 21.77 3.89 12.08
N THR A 14 22.53 4.34 11.09
CA THR A 14 22.46 3.79 9.72
C THR A 14 22.74 2.29 9.71
N SER A 15 23.83 1.86 10.37
CA SER A 15 24.18 0.43 10.51
C SER A 15 23.10 -0.33 11.29
N TYR A 16 22.64 0.21 12.41
CA TYR A 16 21.60 -0.40 13.23
C TYR A 16 20.30 -0.65 12.44
N TYR A 17 19.80 0.36 11.74
CA TYR A 17 18.56 0.21 10.96
C TYR A 17 18.71 -0.71 9.77
N LYS A 18 19.88 -0.74 9.12
CA LYS A 18 20.17 -1.72 8.07
C LYS A 18 20.09 -3.15 8.62
N THR A 19 20.81 -3.43 9.70
CA THR A 19 20.79 -4.75 10.35
C THR A 19 19.39 -5.14 10.83
N LEU A 20 18.59 -4.17 11.33
CA LEU A 20 17.23 -4.43 11.73
C LEU A 20 16.36 -4.84 10.52
N CYS A 21 16.48 -4.16 9.38
CA CYS A 21 15.76 -4.53 8.16
C CYS A 21 16.17 -5.93 7.67
N GLU A 22 17.48 -6.26 7.70
CA GLU A 22 17.96 -7.59 7.32
C GLU A 22 17.41 -8.70 8.23
N LYS A 23 17.33 -8.45 9.55
CA LYS A 23 16.71 -9.39 10.51
C LYS A 23 15.21 -9.56 10.28
N ILE A 24 14.50 -8.45 10.03
CA ILE A 24 13.06 -8.49 9.70
C ILE A 24 12.84 -9.30 8.42
N PHE A 25 13.63 -9.06 7.37
CA PHE A 25 13.55 -9.84 6.14
C PHE A 25 13.79 -11.33 6.39
N ALA A 26 14.87 -11.69 7.09
CA ALA A 26 15.22 -13.08 7.38
C ALA A 26 14.14 -13.78 8.22
N GLY A 27 13.59 -13.10 9.23
CA GLY A 27 12.49 -13.62 10.05
C GLY A 27 11.22 -13.87 9.25
N ASN A 28 10.83 -12.91 8.41
CA ASN A 28 9.66 -13.08 7.56
C ASN A 28 9.87 -14.18 6.50
N LYS A 29 11.05 -14.23 5.88
CA LYS A 29 11.38 -15.29 4.93
C LYS A 29 11.24 -16.69 5.56
N ALA A 30 11.71 -16.87 6.78
CA ALA A 30 11.57 -18.13 7.52
C ALA A 30 10.11 -18.44 7.87
N GLN A 31 9.32 -17.43 8.24
CA GLN A 31 7.93 -17.56 8.65
C GLN A 31 6.98 -17.84 7.46
N TYR A 32 7.24 -17.22 6.30
CA TYR A 32 6.36 -17.23 5.14
C TYR A 32 6.92 -18.09 3.99
N CYS A 33 7.10 -19.38 4.22
CA CYS A 33 7.49 -20.39 3.21
C CYS A 33 8.67 -19.99 2.32
N GLN A 34 9.70 -19.32 2.88
CA GLN A 34 10.86 -18.80 2.16
C GLN A 34 10.49 -17.81 1.04
N PHE A 35 9.32 -17.17 1.12
CA PHE A 35 8.71 -16.36 0.06
C PHE A 35 8.46 -17.15 -1.23
N ASP A 36 8.14 -18.45 -1.12
CA ASP A 36 7.57 -19.20 -2.22
C ASP A 36 6.11 -18.75 -2.42
N PHE A 37 5.91 -17.76 -3.30
CA PHE A 37 4.58 -17.22 -3.60
C PHE A 37 3.69 -18.22 -4.37
N ASP A 38 4.21 -19.36 -4.79
CA ASP A 38 3.44 -20.47 -5.36
C ASP A 38 3.00 -21.49 -4.30
N ASP A 39 3.37 -21.30 -3.04
CA ASP A 39 2.92 -22.14 -1.93
C ASP A 39 1.41 -21.95 -1.71
N ASN A 40 0.73 -23.05 -1.36
CA ASN A 40 -0.71 -23.07 -1.08
C ASN A 40 -1.03 -23.23 0.41
N ASN A 41 -0.05 -23.04 1.28
CA ASN A 41 -0.27 -23.11 2.71
C ASN A 41 -1.17 -21.94 3.15
N GLU A 42 -2.34 -22.26 3.69
CA GLU A 42 -3.32 -21.27 4.15
C GLU A 42 -2.79 -20.34 5.23
N ASN A 43 -1.75 -20.74 5.95
CA ASN A 43 -1.12 -19.90 6.99
C ASN A 43 -0.15 -18.87 6.42
N THR A 44 0.16 -18.89 5.12
CA THR A 44 1.02 -17.85 4.50
C THR A 44 0.25 -16.62 4.05
N GLY A 45 -1.07 -16.71 3.90
CA GLY A 45 -1.89 -15.62 3.38
C GLY A 45 -1.81 -15.41 1.86
N TRP A 46 -1.16 -16.32 1.10
CA TRP A 46 -1.02 -16.18 -0.36
C TRP A 46 -2.33 -16.29 -1.15
N PHE A 47 -3.46 -16.33 -0.50
CA PHE A 47 -4.80 -16.27 -1.09
C PHE A 47 -5.47 -14.89 -0.94
N ILE A 48 -4.88 -13.97 -0.18
CA ILE A 48 -5.29 -12.57 -0.08
C ILE A 48 -4.33 -11.72 -0.90
N TYR A 49 -4.80 -11.22 -2.03
CA TYR A 49 -3.93 -10.60 -3.02
C TYR A 49 -3.34 -9.25 -2.60
N ASP A 50 -4.03 -8.45 -1.79
CA ASP A 50 -3.49 -7.20 -1.27
C ASP A 50 -2.34 -7.45 -0.30
N ASP A 51 -2.41 -8.50 0.54
CA ASP A 51 -1.29 -8.88 1.41
C ASP A 51 -0.03 -9.21 0.60
N ILE A 52 -0.18 -9.96 -0.50
CA ILE A 52 0.93 -10.24 -1.41
C ILE A 52 1.45 -8.96 -2.06
N MET A 53 0.58 -8.04 -2.43
CA MET A 53 0.97 -6.80 -3.08
C MET A 53 1.73 -5.86 -2.13
N TRP A 54 1.43 -5.89 -0.83
CA TRP A 54 2.24 -5.22 0.17
C TRP A 54 3.66 -5.77 0.26
N TRP A 55 3.84 -7.09 0.08
CA TRP A 55 5.19 -7.67 -0.08
C TRP A 55 5.89 -7.16 -1.33
N THR A 56 5.20 -7.06 -2.45
CA THR A 56 5.75 -6.48 -3.69
C THR A 56 6.33 -5.10 -3.44
N ILE A 57 5.56 -4.20 -2.81
CA ILE A 57 5.96 -2.83 -2.49
C ILE A 57 7.16 -2.83 -1.52
N SER A 58 7.07 -3.59 -0.44
CA SER A 58 8.08 -3.60 0.61
C SER A 58 9.42 -4.12 0.12
N LEU A 59 9.41 -5.20 -0.68
CA LEU A 59 10.62 -5.81 -1.25
C LEU A 59 11.26 -4.90 -2.30
N ALA A 60 10.48 -4.27 -3.19
CA ALA A 60 11.02 -3.31 -4.15
C ALA A 60 11.66 -2.10 -3.45
N ARG A 61 11.04 -1.59 -2.39
CA ARG A 61 11.63 -0.52 -1.57
C ARG A 61 12.87 -0.97 -0.80
N GLY A 62 12.91 -2.22 -0.37
CA GLY A 62 14.11 -2.83 0.20
C GLY A 62 15.27 -2.82 -0.80
N TYR A 63 14.99 -3.16 -2.06
CA TYR A 63 15.96 -3.07 -3.16
C TYR A 63 16.45 -1.63 -3.37
N GLU A 64 15.56 -0.64 -3.42
CA GLU A 64 15.93 0.79 -3.52
C GLU A 64 16.89 1.23 -2.40
N LEU A 65 16.71 0.70 -1.20
CA LEU A 65 17.51 1.09 -0.04
C LEU A 65 18.89 0.42 0.00
N PHE A 66 18.96 -0.86 -0.37
CA PHE A 66 20.10 -1.72 -0.07
C PHE A 66 20.77 -2.34 -1.30
N GLY A 67 20.14 -2.31 -2.47
CA GLY A 67 20.67 -2.88 -3.71
C GLY A 67 20.80 -4.41 -3.69
N VAL A 68 19.98 -5.10 -2.91
CA VAL A 68 19.99 -6.56 -2.80
C VAL A 68 19.10 -7.17 -3.88
N ASP A 69 19.70 -7.80 -4.88
CA ASP A 69 18.99 -8.36 -6.05
C ASP A 69 17.88 -9.35 -5.67
N GLU A 70 18.04 -10.08 -4.59
CA GLU A 70 17.02 -11.01 -4.08
C GLU A 70 15.72 -10.27 -3.79
N TYR A 71 15.77 -9.06 -3.23
CA TYR A 71 14.58 -8.29 -2.92
C TYR A 71 13.81 -7.91 -4.18
N LEU A 72 14.51 -7.51 -5.25
CA LEU A 72 13.85 -7.21 -6.52
C LEU A 72 13.22 -8.47 -7.15
N LYS A 73 13.95 -9.59 -7.17
CA LYS A 73 13.44 -10.86 -7.68
C LYS A 73 12.17 -11.33 -6.94
N LEU A 74 12.17 -11.25 -5.61
CA LEU A 74 11.01 -11.61 -4.81
C LEU A 74 9.85 -10.63 -4.99
N SER A 75 10.13 -9.35 -5.17
CA SER A 75 9.12 -8.35 -5.50
C SER A 75 8.43 -8.65 -6.84
N GLU A 76 9.20 -9.04 -7.86
CA GLU A 76 8.64 -9.42 -9.17
C GLU A 76 7.86 -10.75 -9.08
N ALA A 77 8.33 -11.71 -8.29
CA ALA A 77 7.63 -12.97 -8.06
C ALA A 77 6.29 -12.76 -7.35
N SER A 78 6.23 -11.91 -6.33
CA SER A 78 4.98 -11.57 -5.66
C SER A 78 4.00 -10.83 -6.59
N PHE A 79 4.49 -9.88 -7.41
CA PHE A 79 3.66 -9.21 -8.42
C PHE A 79 3.11 -10.21 -9.46
N LYS A 80 3.96 -11.14 -9.94
CA LYS A 80 3.55 -12.22 -10.84
C LYS A 80 2.42 -13.05 -10.24
N ARG A 81 2.56 -13.47 -8.97
CA ARG A 81 1.54 -14.26 -8.27
C ARG A 81 0.19 -13.53 -8.27
N VAL A 82 0.18 -12.25 -7.91
CA VAL A 82 -1.07 -11.49 -7.86
C VAL A 82 -1.66 -11.28 -9.25
N TRP A 83 -0.85 -10.90 -10.23
CA TRP A 83 -1.36 -10.58 -11.57
C TRP A 83 -1.81 -11.80 -12.36
N TYR A 84 -1.00 -12.86 -12.34
CA TYR A 84 -1.18 -14.04 -13.20
C TYR A 84 -1.63 -15.29 -12.45
N GLY A 85 -1.63 -15.28 -11.13
CA GLY A 85 -1.88 -16.44 -10.29
C GLY A 85 -0.71 -17.43 -10.27
N SER A 86 -1.01 -18.67 -9.90
CA SER A 86 -0.06 -19.78 -9.86
C SER A 86 -0.70 -21.06 -10.42
N GLU A 87 -0.09 -21.64 -11.43
CA GLU A 87 -0.54 -22.91 -12.00
C GLU A 87 -0.37 -24.08 -11.02
N LYS A 88 0.66 -24.01 -10.15
CA LYS A 88 0.95 -25.01 -9.13
C LYS A 88 -0.23 -25.25 -8.19
N VAL A 89 -0.96 -24.18 -7.86
CA VAL A 89 -2.11 -24.23 -6.96
C VAL A 89 -3.45 -23.97 -7.68
N GLY A 90 -3.42 -23.75 -8.99
CA GLY A 90 -4.61 -23.54 -9.80
C GLY A 90 -5.21 -22.14 -9.69
N ASP A 91 -4.46 -21.19 -9.15
CA ASP A 91 -4.86 -19.79 -9.05
C ASP A 91 -4.72 -19.09 -10.40
N THR A 92 -5.75 -18.39 -10.84
CA THR A 92 -5.78 -17.66 -12.13
C THR A 92 -5.34 -16.20 -12.02
N GLY A 93 -5.05 -15.72 -10.80
CA GLY A 93 -4.65 -14.35 -10.50
C GLY A 93 -5.82 -13.42 -10.21
N SER A 94 -5.44 -12.27 -9.71
CA SER A 94 -6.36 -11.21 -9.27
C SER A 94 -6.89 -10.35 -10.42
N TYR A 95 -6.13 -10.22 -11.53
CA TYR A 95 -6.50 -9.34 -12.63
C TYR A 95 -7.69 -9.88 -13.43
N ASP A 96 -8.77 -9.09 -13.50
CA ASP A 96 -9.93 -9.41 -14.34
C ASP A 96 -9.69 -8.96 -15.78
N LYS A 97 -9.44 -9.94 -16.65
CA LYS A 97 -9.18 -9.69 -18.08
C LYS A 97 -10.38 -9.22 -18.88
N GLU A 98 -11.60 -9.45 -18.38
CA GLU A 98 -12.84 -9.12 -19.09
C GLU A 98 -13.33 -7.73 -18.72
N ASN A 99 -13.27 -7.36 -17.43
CA ASN A 99 -13.86 -6.14 -16.93
C ASN A 99 -12.86 -5.17 -16.29
N GLY A 100 -11.57 -5.50 -16.30
CA GLY A 100 -10.50 -4.72 -15.66
C GLY A 100 -10.55 -4.75 -14.14
N GLY A 101 -9.55 -4.14 -13.51
CA GLY A 101 -9.40 -4.11 -12.07
C GLY A 101 -8.92 -5.43 -11.47
N MET A 102 -8.76 -5.42 -10.15
CA MET A 102 -8.16 -6.52 -9.39
C MET A 102 -9.16 -7.06 -8.36
N PHE A 103 -9.32 -8.40 -8.31
CA PHE A 103 -10.08 -9.07 -7.25
C PHE A 103 -9.28 -9.09 -5.94
N TRP A 104 -9.98 -9.02 -4.81
CA TRP A 104 -9.35 -8.95 -3.50
C TRP A 104 -8.68 -10.26 -3.09
N GLN A 105 -9.32 -11.40 -3.36
CA GLN A 105 -8.84 -12.70 -2.88
C GLN A 105 -8.96 -13.77 -3.94
N TRP A 106 -8.08 -14.78 -3.84
CA TRP A 106 -8.19 -16.01 -4.59
C TRP A 106 -9.29 -16.90 -4.01
N GLN A 107 -10.11 -17.45 -4.89
CA GLN A 107 -11.05 -18.50 -4.54
C GLN A 107 -10.44 -19.84 -4.87
N PRO A 108 -10.26 -20.73 -3.87
CA PRO A 108 -9.79 -22.08 -4.13
C PRO A 108 -10.67 -22.77 -5.18
N ILE A 109 -10.06 -23.47 -6.11
CA ILE A 109 -10.73 -24.26 -7.16
C ILE A 109 -11.77 -25.22 -6.57
N GLN A 110 -11.56 -25.71 -5.35
CA GLN A 110 -12.47 -26.58 -4.62
C GLN A 110 -13.83 -25.93 -4.32
N ASN A 111 -13.91 -24.61 -4.40
CA ASN A 111 -15.18 -23.89 -4.22
C ASN A 111 -15.31 -22.76 -5.27
N PRO A 112 -15.50 -23.11 -6.56
CA PRO A 112 -15.50 -22.15 -7.66
C PRO A 112 -16.74 -21.25 -7.70
N LYS A 113 -17.67 -21.38 -6.77
CA LYS A 113 -18.82 -20.47 -6.73
C LYS A 113 -18.35 -19.11 -6.24
N PRO A 114 -18.61 -18.04 -7.01
CA PRO A 114 -18.42 -16.68 -6.49
C PRO A 114 -19.24 -16.58 -5.21
N ASN A 115 -18.56 -16.50 -4.08
CA ASN A 115 -19.25 -16.17 -2.84
C ASN A 115 -19.46 -14.65 -2.82
N LYS A 116 -20.22 -14.17 -1.84
CA LYS A 116 -20.53 -12.75 -1.65
C LYS A 116 -19.28 -11.83 -1.65
N PHE A 117 -18.08 -12.37 -1.46
CA PHE A 117 -16.81 -11.67 -1.40
C PHE A 117 -15.92 -11.93 -2.62
N GLY A 118 -16.19 -12.99 -3.40
CA GLY A 118 -15.30 -13.46 -4.46
C GLY A 118 -15.26 -12.59 -5.71
N ASP A 119 -16.29 -11.79 -5.95
CA ASP A 119 -16.37 -10.81 -7.04
C ASP A 119 -15.98 -9.40 -6.60
N GLY A 120 -15.48 -9.25 -5.37
CA GLY A 120 -15.10 -7.97 -4.79
C GLY A 120 -13.80 -7.43 -5.38
N LYS A 121 -13.90 -6.26 -5.99
CA LYS A 121 -12.75 -5.44 -6.43
C LYS A 121 -12.60 -4.28 -5.47
N MET A 122 -11.70 -4.43 -4.52
CA MET A 122 -11.56 -3.51 -3.40
C MET A 122 -10.47 -2.47 -3.67
N ALA A 123 -10.58 -1.30 -3.05
CA ALA A 123 -9.57 -0.26 -3.15
C ALA A 123 -8.22 -0.74 -2.59
N CYS A 124 -8.23 -1.57 -1.54
CA CYS A 124 -7.05 -2.09 -0.88
C CYS A 124 -6.18 -3.02 -1.74
N ILE A 125 -6.69 -3.56 -2.84
CA ILE A 125 -5.86 -4.28 -3.82
C ILE A 125 -5.58 -3.43 -5.06
N ASN A 126 -6.57 -2.67 -5.56
CA ASN A 126 -6.42 -1.94 -6.81
C ASN A 126 -5.34 -0.85 -6.72
N PHE A 127 -5.40 0.04 -5.73
CA PHE A 127 -4.42 1.12 -5.63
C PHE A 127 -3.03 0.65 -5.16
N PRO A 128 -2.86 -0.28 -4.22
CA PRO A 128 -1.57 -0.90 -3.97
C PRO A 128 -0.96 -1.58 -5.19
N THR A 129 -1.76 -2.19 -6.07
CA THR A 129 -1.25 -2.74 -7.34
C THR A 129 -0.63 -1.65 -8.23
N VAL A 130 -1.24 -0.47 -8.31
CA VAL A 130 -0.66 0.68 -9.01
C VAL A 130 0.66 1.10 -8.36
N VAL A 131 0.68 1.25 -7.02
CA VAL A 131 1.90 1.60 -6.28
C VAL A 131 3.00 0.56 -6.52
N ALA A 132 2.67 -0.74 -6.46
CA ALA A 132 3.60 -1.83 -6.71
C ALA A 132 4.18 -1.80 -8.12
N ALA A 133 3.30 -1.68 -9.13
CA ALA A 133 3.70 -1.59 -10.52
C ALA A 133 4.64 -0.40 -10.77
N LEU A 134 4.33 0.78 -10.24
CA LEU A 134 5.16 1.97 -10.41
C LEU A 134 6.45 1.92 -9.58
N THR A 135 6.44 1.25 -8.42
CA THR A 135 7.67 1.00 -7.67
C THR A 135 8.59 0.07 -8.44
N LEU A 136 8.06 -1.01 -9.05
CA LEU A 136 8.83 -1.88 -9.95
C LEU A 136 9.31 -1.13 -11.21
N TYR A 137 8.45 -0.32 -11.84
CA TYR A 137 8.84 0.57 -12.94
C TYR A 137 10.09 1.40 -12.62
N ASN A 138 10.20 1.92 -11.40
CA ASN A 138 11.36 2.72 -10.98
C ASN A 138 12.62 1.88 -10.76
N ASN A 139 12.50 0.59 -10.47
CA ASN A 139 13.58 -0.26 -9.99
C ASN A 139 14.12 -1.27 -11.01
N VAL A 140 13.31 -1.68 -11.98
CA VAL A 140 13.76 -2.66 -12.98
C VAL A 140 14.70 -2.04 -14.01
N PRO A 141 15.62 -2.84 -14.61
CA PRO A 141 16.55 -2.34 -15.62
C PRO A 141 15.85 -1.73 -16.84
N GLU A 142 16.42 -0.61 -17.34
CA GLU A 142 15.88 0.12 -18.49
C GLU A 142 15.84 -0.72 -19.77
N ASN A 143 16.92 -1.49 -20.01
CA ASN A 143 17.12 -2.23 -21.26
C ASN A 143 16.62 -3.69 -21.18
N ARG A 144 15.70 -3.97 -20.28
CA ARG A 144 15.13 -5.32 -20.14
C ARG A 144 14.29 -5.66 -21.36
N LYS A 145 14.59 -6.82 -21.98
CA LYS A 145 13.77 -7.33 -23.09
C LYS A 145 12.47 -7.90 -22.58
N GLU A 146 11.43 -7.75 -23.39
CA GLU A 146 10.14 -8.35 -23.10
C GLU A 146 10.25 -9.88 -23.13
N SER A 147 9.61 -10.53 -22.16
CA SER A 147 9.47 -11.98 -22.15
C SER A 147 8.34 -12.40 -23.09
N THR A 148 8.54 -13.51 -23.79
CA THR A 148 7.51 -14.15 -24.63
C THR A 148 6.56 -15.04 -23.84
N ASP A 149 6.84 -15.26 -22.56
CA ASP A 149 6.04 -16.11 -21.69
C ASP A 149 4.69 -15.46 -21.37
N LYS A 150 3.64 -16.28 -21.34
CA LYS A 150 2.29 -15.82 -20.95
C LYS A 150 2.21 -15.37 -19.48
N ARG A 151 3.08 -15.92 -18.64
CA ARG A 151 3.22 -15.62 -17.20
C ARG A 151 4.69 -15.33 -16.89
N PRO A 152 5.21 -14.18 -17.33
CA PRO A 152 6.64 -13.89 -17.24
C PRO A 152 7.08 -13.69 -15.78
N ASP A 153 8.27 -14.19 -15.45
CA ASP A 153 8.88 -13.98 -14.13
C ASP A 153 9.29 -12.52 -13.89
N TYR A 154 9.42 -11.77 -14.97
CA TYR A 154 9.76 -10.35 -14.94
C TYR A 154 9.06 -9.61 -16.09
N GLN A 155 8.96 -8.29 -15.95
CA GLN A 155 8.37 -7.42 -16.96
C GLN A 155 9.27 -6.23 -17.23
N THR A 156 9.07 -5.59 -18.38
CA THR A 156 9.77 -4.34 -18.73
C THR A 156 9.18 -3.16 -17.96
N LYS A 157 9.91 -2.05 -17.91
CA LYS A 157 9.38 -0.78 -17.37
C LYS A 157 8.08 -0.37 -18.06
N ALA A 158 8.04 -0.45 -19.38
CA ALA A 158 6.85 -0.09 -20.15
C ALA A 158 5.63 -0.94 -19.76
N GLN A 159 5.82 -2.25 -19.53
CA GLN A 159 4.75 -3.15 -19.11
C GLN A 159 4.26 -2.84 -17.69
N TYR A 160 5.16 -2.54 -16.74
CA TYR A 160 4.76 -2.12 -15.40
C TYR A 160 3.99 -0.79 -15.42
N LEU A 161 4.46 0.19 -16.19
CA LEU A 161 3.76 1.47 -16.34
C LEU A 161 2.38 1.29 -16.96
N ALA A 162 2.26 0.47 -18.02
CA ALA A 162 0.98 0.18 -18.66
C ALA A 162 -0.01 -0.48 -17.70
N LYS A 163 0.43 -1.48 -16.94
CA LYS A 163 -0.39 -2.14 -15.91
C LYS A 163 -0.83 -1.18 -14.80
N GLY A 164 0.08 -0.34 -14.32
CA GLY A 164 -0.24 0.68 -13.34
C GLY A 164 -1.29 1.66 -13.84
N LYS A 165 -1.15 2.15 -15.08
CA LYS A 165 -2.15 3.05 -15.71
C LYS A 165 -3.51 2.36 -15.85
N GLU A 166 -3.54 1.14 -16.32
CA GLU A 166 -4.76 0.37 -16.55
C GLU A 166 -5.57 0.20 -15.25
N ILE A 167 -4.93 -0.25 -14.18
CA ILE A 167 -5.61 -0.44 -12.88
C ILE A 167 -6.02 0.90 -12.27
N TYR A 168 -5.20 1.94 -12.44
CA TYR A 168 -5.54 3.28 -11.97
C TYR A 168 -6.81 3.83 -12.65
N GLU A 169 -6.89 3.75 -13.98
CA GLU A 169 -8.07 4.23 -14.73
C GLU A 169 -9.33 3.44 -14.32
N TRP A 170 -9.21 2.12 -14.15
CA TRP A 170 -10.32 1.33 -13.63
C TRP A 170 -10.74 1.82 -12.24
N GLY A 171 -9.79 2.08 -11.34
CA GLY A 171 -10.06 2.58 -9.99
C GLY A 171 -10.72 3.95 -9.98
N VAL A 172 -10.25 4.87 -10.83
CA VAL A 172 -10.85 6.22 -10.98
C VAL A 172 -12.29 6.15 -11.47
N GLU A 173 -12.59 5.23 -12.37
CA GLU A 173 -13.94 5.09 -12.92
C GLU A 173 -14.91 4.39 -11.96
N ASN A 174 -14.41 3.48 -11.13
CA ASN A 174 -15.25 2.58 -10.35
C ASN A 174 -15.25 2.86 -8.84
N LEU A 175 -14.20 3.54 -8.31
CA LEU A 175 -14.02 3.71 -6.87
C LEU A 175 -13.80 5.17 -6.43
N LEU A 176 -13.57 6.12 -7.35
CA LEU A 176 -13.39 7.53 -7.02
C LEU A 176 -14.69 8.32 -7.20
N ASP A 177 -15.10 9.01 -6.16
CA ASP A 177 -16.03 10.14 -6.31
C ASP A 177 -15.25 11.35 -6.84
N LYS A 178 -15.44 11.64 -8.12
CA LYS A 178 -14.74 12.69 -8.86
C LYS A 178 -15.09 14.12 -8.38
N VAL A 179 -16.11 14.26 -7.54
CA VAL A 179 -16.52 15.56 -6.97
C VAL A 179 -15.87 15.80 -5.62
N THR A 180 -15.91 14.80 -4.75
CA THR A 180 -15.46 14.94 -3.36
C THR A 180 -14.03 14.45 -3.13
N GLY A 181 -13.54 13.53 -3.96
CA GLY A 181 -12.27 12.84 -3.74
C GLY A 181 -12.35 11.64 -2.80
N LYS A 182 -13.58 11.25 -2.42
CA LYS A 182 -13.83 10.07 -1.62
C LYS A 182 -13.49 8.80 -2.41
N ILE A 183 -12.77 7.88 -1.78
CA ILE A 183 -12.50 6.55 -2.32
C ILE A 183 -13.47 5.56 -1.68
N ALA A 184 -14.23 4.84 -2.53
CA ALA A 184 -15.06 3.74 -2.09
C ALA A 184 -14.19 2.57 -1.61
N ASP A 185 -14.70 1.81 -0.65
CA ASP A 185 -14.01 0.61 -0.16
C ASP A 185 -13.93 -0.48 -1.22
N SER A 186 -15.03 -0.73 -1.91
CA SER A 186 -15.13 -1.84 -2.86
C SER A 186 -16.24 -1.63 -3.89
N ARG A 187 -16.16 -2.44 -4.95
CA ARG A 187 -17.27 -2.69 -5.88
C ARG A 187 -17.41 -4.19 -6.12
N HIS A 188 -18.62 -4.72 -6.08
CA HIS A 188 -18.92 -6.13 -6.29
C HIS A 188 -19.72 -6.30 -7.58
N GLY A 189 -19.18 -7.09 -8.51
CA GLY A 189 -19.79 -7.29 -9.83
C GLY A 189 -20.14 -5.98 -10.51
N ASN A 190 -21.38 -5.86 -10.98
CA ASN A 190 -21.93 -4.63 -11.58
C ASN A 190 -22.68 -3.75 -10.57
N GLY A 191 -22.55 -4.03 -9.26
CA GLY A 191 -23.21 -3.27 -8.20
C GLY A 191 -22.64 -1.85 -8.04
N ASN A 192 -23.31 -1.06 -7.19
CA ASN A 192 -22.83 0.27 -6.82
C ASN A 192 -21.58 0.16 -5.93
N PRO A 193 -20.66 1.15 -5.99
CA PRO A 193 -19.54 1.21 -5.07
C PRO A 193 -19.99 1.31 -3.60
N ALA A 194 -19.29 0.63 -2.71
CA ALA A 194 -19.48 0.74 -1.27
C ALA A 194 -18.76 1.99 -0.75
N TRP A 195 -19.50 3.06 -0.56
CA TRP A 195 -18.98 4.39 -0.21
C TRP A 195 -18.56 4.53 1.27
N LYS A 196 -17.90 3.53 1.82
CA LYS A 196 -17.22 3.63 3.10
C LYS A 196 -15.76 4.04 2.84
N ALA A 197 -15.35 5.23 3.30
CA ALA A 197 -13.97 5.67 3.15
C ALA A 197 -13.10 5.09 4.27
N HIS A 198 -11.90 4.65 3.89
CA HIS A 198 -10.83 4.26 4.81
C HIS A 198 -9.58 5.10 4.55
N VAL A 199 -8.88 5.49 5.62
CA VAL A 199 -7.67 6.32 5.53
C VAL A 199 -6.62 5.69 4.63
N TYR A 200 -6.39 4.38 4.72
CA TYR A 200 -5.40 3.70 3.89
C TYR A 200 -5.78 3.61 2.40
N ASN A 201 -7.08 3.53 2.09
CA ASN A 201 -7.56 3.56 0.69
C ASN A 201 -7.35 4.94 0.08
N GLN A 202 -7.66 6.02 0.83
CA GLN A 202 -7.31 7.39 0.42
C GLN A 202 -5.80 7.52 0.21
N ALA A 203 -5.01 7.01 1.16
CA ALA A 203 -3.56 7.09 1.14
C ALA A 203 -2.95 6.38 -0.07
N THR A 204 -3.34 5.15 -0.35
CA THR A 204 -2.81 4.38 -1.48
C THR A 204 -3.20 4.98 -2.82
N PHE A 205 -4.42 5.55 -2.92
CA PHE A 205 -4.83 6.32 -4.10
C PHE A 205 -3.95 7.57 -4.30
N ILE A 206 -3.67 8.32 -3.23
CA ILE A 206 -2.75 9.47 -3.27
C ILE A 206 -1.37 9.01 -3.75
N GLY A 207 -0.83 7.93 -3.17
CA GLY A 207 0.46 7.36 -3.55
C GLY A 207 0.53 6.90 -5.01
N ALA A 208 -0.49 6.18 -5.47
CA ALA A 208 -0.65 5.75 -6.86
C ALA A 208 -0.65 6.94 -7.83
N SER A 209 -1.44 7.97 -7.50
CA SER A 209 -1.55 9.20 -8.28
C SER A 209 -0.21 9.95 -8.37
N ILE A 210 0.52 10.09 -7.27
CA ILE A 210 1.84 10.74 -7.24
C ILE A 210 2.85 9.97 -8.08
N LEU A 211 2.88 8.64 -7.99
CA LEU A 211 3.82 7.83 -8.76
C LEU A 211 3.54 7.93 -10.26
N LEU A 212 2.26 7.93 -10.67
CA LEU A 212 1.88 8.15 -12.07
C LEU A 212 2.22 9.57 -12.53
N TYR A 213 1.99 10.59 -11.71
CA TYR A 213 2.40 11.96 -12.02
C TYR A 213 3.91 12.05 -12.26
N LYS A 214 4.72 11.45 -11.38
CA LYS A 214 6.18 11.42 -11.53
C LYS A 214 6.65 10.66 -12.77
N ALA A 215 5.97 9.57 -13.13
CA ALA A 215 6.33 8.76 -14.28
C ALA A 215 5.92 9.37 -15.62
N THR A 216 4.85 10.17 -15.66
CA THR A 216 4.25 10.66 -16.92
C THR A 216 4.28 12.17 -17.10
N GLY A 217 4.35 12.94 -16.01
CA GLY A 217 4.17 14.41 -16.02
C GLY A 217 2.72 14.88 -16.21
N GLU A 218 1.75 13.95 -16.34
CA GLU A 218 0.35 14.30 -16.57
C GLU A 218 -0.29 14.90 -15.31
N LYS A 219 -0.64 16.18 -15.38
CA LYS A 219 -1.17 16.95 -14.23
C LYS A 219 -2.41 16.35 -13.58
N ARG A 220 -3.28 15.66 -14.36
CA ARG A 220 -4.50 15.04 -13.85
C ARG A 220 -4.26 14.08 -12.68
N TYR A 221 -3.13 13.40 -12.66
CA TYR A 221 -2.77 12.51 -11.54
C TYR A 221 -2.49 13.31 -10.27
N LEU A 222 -1.77 14.42 -10.38
CA LEU A 222 -1.54 15.31 -9.22
C LEU A 222 -2.84 15.93 -8.72
N ASP A 223 -3.73 16.36 -9.62
CA ASP A 223 -5.03 16.92 -9.26
C ASP A 223 -5.89 15.89 -8.51
N ASN A 224 -5.88 14.63 -8.92
CA ASN A 224 -6.57 13.54 -8.22
C ASN A 224 -5.96 13.27 -6.83
N ALA A 225 -4.63 13.32 -6.70
CA ALA A 225 -3.96 13.18 -5.39
C ALA A 225 -4.38 14.30 -4.42
N ILE A 226 -4.45 15.54 -4.92
CA ILE A 226 -4.89 16.71 -4.15
C ILE A 226 -6.36 16.55 -3.73
N LEU A 227 -7.23 16.14 -4.65
CA LEU A 227 -8.64 15.95 -4.38
C LEU A 227 -8.88 14.91 -3.26
N ALA A 228 -8.19 13.77 -3.31
CA ALA A 228 -8.30 12.74 -2.27
C ALA A 228 -7.67 13.18 -0.92
N ALA A 229 -6.56 13.93 -0.96
CA ALA A 229 -5.96 14.50 0.24
C ALA A 229 -6.88 15.54 0.90
N ASP A 230 -7.53 16.38 0.10
CA ASP A 230 -8.52 17.36 0.57
C ASP A 230 -9.69 16.67 1.28
N TYR A 231 -10.25 15.62 0.69
CA TYR A 231 -11.30 14.83 1.33
C TYR A 231 -10.86 14.27 2.69
N THR A 232 -9.67 13.69 2.77
CA THR A 232 -9.16 13.13 4.04
C THR A 232 -8.97 14.21 5.09
N VAL A 233 -8.41 15.36 4.71
CA VAL A 233 -8.10 16.44 5.65
C VAL A 233 -9.33 17.24 6.07
N LYS A 234 -10.26 17.50 5.14
CA LYS A 234 -11.42 18.36 5.38
C LYS A 234 -12.64 17.60 5.90
N ASP A 235 -12.93 16.44 5.28
CA ASP A 235 -14.16 15.68 5.54
C ASP A 235 -13.93 14.56 6.57
N MET A 236 -12.99 13.63 6.32
CA MET A 236 -12.74 12.54 7.27
C MET A 236 -12.20 13.02 8.61
N SER A 237 -11.45 14.12 8.61
CA SER A 237 -10.84 14.70 9.82
C SER A 237 -11.64 15.88 10.41
N ALA A 238 -12.88 16.09 9.97
CA ALA A 238 -13.68 17.28 10.32
C ALA A 238 -13.91 17.42 11.81
N GLU A 239 -14.15 16.34 12.53
CA GLU A 239 -14.54 16.34 13.94
C GLU A 239 -13.38 16.77 14.85
N HIS A 240 -12.22 16.12 14.74
CA HIS A 240 -11.10 16.32 15.67
C HIS A 240 -9.94 17.13 15.05
N LYS A 241 -10.02 17.48 13.78
CA LYS A 241 -8.99 18.22 13.02
C LYS A 241 -7.61 17.51 12.98
N VAL A 242 -7.58 16.22 13.27
CA VAL A 242 -6.45 15.28 13.14
C VAL A 242 -6.93 14.04 12.40
N LEU A 243 -6.03 13.15 11.98
CA LEU A 243 -6.42 11.90 11.34
C LEU A 243 -7.44 11.15 12.20
N PRO A 244 -8.53 10.66 11.59
CA PRO A 244 -9.56 9.93 12.30
C PRO A 244 -9.03 8.56 12.74
N PHE A 245 -9.59 8.06 13.84
CA PHE A 245 -9.45 6.67 14.24
C PHE A 245 -10.50 5.81 13.52
N GLU A 246 -10.06 4.71 12.98
CA GLU A 246 -10.93 3.69 12.41
C GLU A 246 -10.88 2.47 13.34
N GLY A 247 -12.02 2.05 13.89
CA GLY A 247 -12.08 0.96 14.88
C GLY A 247 -11.79 -0.41 14.27
N GLY A 248 -11.01 -1.23 15.00
CA GLY A 248 -10.61 -2.58 14.64
C GLY A 248 -9.12 -2.83 14.88
N ILE A 249 -8.69 -4.08 14.86
CA ILE A 249 -7.31 -4.45 15.20
C ILE A 249 -6.29 -3.90 14.18
N GLU A 250 -6.60 -3.96 12.90
CA GLU A 250 -5.66 -3.59 11.82
C GLU A 250 -5.60 -2.09 11.54
N GLN A 251 -6.57 -1.31 12.00
CA GLN A 251 -6.72 0.08 11.60
C GLN A 251 -5.60 1.00 12.09
N GLY A 252 -4.86 0.61 13.10
CA GLY A 252 -3.69 1.36 13.55
C GLY A 252 -2.64 1.58 12.46
N ILE A 253 -2.48 0.61 11.53
CA ILE A 253 -1.51 0.73 10.44
C ILE A 253 -1.98 1.67 9.32
N TYR A 254 -3.28 1.93 9.18
CA TYR A 254 -3.85 2.77 8.12
C TYR A 254 -3.30 4.20 8.18
N THR A 255 -3.12 4.72 9.36
CA THR A 255 -2.57 6.07 9.57
C THR A 255 -1.10 6.17 9.19
N ALA A 256 -0.31 5.12 9.40
CA ALA A 256 1.10 5.08 9.00
C ALA A 256 1.26 5.11 7.47
N ILE A 257 0.38 4.39 6.74
CA ILE A 257 0.35 4.41 5.27
C ILE A 257 0.04 5.82 4.75
N PHE A 258 -0.91 6.52 5.36
CA PHE A 258 -1.26 7.88 4.99
C PHE A 258 -0.08 8.84 5.16
N ALA A 259 0.65 8.75 6.24
CA ALA A 259 1.78 9.63 6.52
C ALA A 259 2.85 9.58 5.42
N GLU A 260 3.13 8.39 4.90
CA GLU A 260 4.12 8.19 3.84
C GLU A 260 3.73 8.91 2.54
N TYR A 261 2.52 8.67 2.04
CA TYR A 261 2.09 9.25 0.76
C TYR A 261 1.80 10.74 0.86
N MET A 262 1.34 11.21 2.02
CA MET A 262 1.23 12.65 2.25
C MET A 262 2.60 13.33 2.32
N ALA A 263 3.63 12.66 2.84
CA ALA A 263 4.99 13.20 2.77
C ALA A 263 5.46 13.38 1.30
N TRP A 264 5.15 12.43 0.41
CA TRP A 264 5.44 12.59 -1.02
C TRP A 264 4.65 13.74 -1.65
N LEU A 265 3.38 13.87 -1.32
CA LEU A 265 2.55 14.98 -1.82
C LEU A 265 3.10 16.35 -1.39
N VAL A 266 3.53 16.45 -0.15
CA VAL A 266 4.07 17.69 0.41
C VAL A 266 5.47 18.00 -0.10
N TYR A 267 6.40 17.06 0.01
CA TYR A 267 7.82 17.33 -0.23
C TYR A 267 8.25 17.12 -1.68
N ASP A 268 7.67 16.12 -2.37
CA ASP A 268 8.07 15.82 -3.74
C ASP A 268 7.20 16.56 -4.76
N CYS A 269 5.93 16.84 -4.40
CA CYS A 269 4.99 17.55 -5.28
C CYS A 269 4.70 19.00 -4.84
N GLY A 270 5.34 19.48 -3.77
CA GLY A 270 5.27 20.88 -3.31
C GLY A 270 3.95 21.31 -2.67
N GLN A 271 3.06 20.36 -2.29
CA GLN A 271 1.74 20.67 -1.74
C GLN A 271 1.81 20.98 -0.24
N THR A 272 2.50 22.06 0.12
CA THR A 272 2.84 22.41 1.51
C THR A 272 1.65 22.82 2.37
N GLN A 273 0.48 23.09 1.79
CA GLN A 273 -0.76 23.40 2.51
C GLN A 273 -1.21 22.30 3.47
N TYR A 274 -0.76 21.06 3.30
CA TYR A 274 -1.08 19.94 4.18
C TYR A 274 -0.16 19.83 5.41
N LEU A 275 0.98 20.53 5.44
CA LEU A 275 1.92 20.49 6.58
C LEU A 275 1.30 20.87 7.93
N PRO A 276 0.43 21.91 8.03
CA PRO A 276 -0.21 22.25 9.30
C PRO A 276 -1.06 21.11 9.86
N PHE A 277 -1.77 20.38 8.99
CA PHE A 277 -2.58 19.22 9.37
C PHE A 277 -1.70 18.06 9.88
N LEU A 278 -0.67 17.70 9.15
CA LEU A 278 0.26 16.62 9.54
C LEU A 278 0.95 16.96 10.87
N LYS A 279 1.47 18.17 11.02
CA LYS A 279 2.09 18.63 12.27
C LYS A 279 1.12 18.61 13.44
N ARG A 280 -0.14 18.99 13.23
CA ARG A 280 -1.17 18.95 14.27
C ARG A 280 -1.48 17.52 14.68
N THR A 281 -1.66 16.58 13.71
CA THR A 281 -1.90 15.16 14.00
C THR A 281 -0.77 14.58 14.85
N ILE A 282 0.49 14.77 14.44
CA ILE A 282 1.66 14.28 15.19
C ILE A 282 1.73 14.90 16.59
N LYS A 283 1.58 16.22 16.70
CA LYS A 283 1.66 16.92 17.99
C LYS A 283 0.55 16.46 18.94
N THR A 284 -0.66 16.29 18.44
CA THR A 284 -1.81 15.86 19.24
C THR A 284 -1.62 14.42 19.73
N GLY A 285 -1.30 13.49 18.84
CA GLY A 285 -1.05 12.09 19.22
C GLY A 285 0.12 11.96 20.19
N TRP A 286 1.23 12.68 19.94
CA TRP A 286 2.39 12.67 20.83
C TRP A 286 2.09 13.26 22.21
N ALA A 287 1.28 14.32 22.29
CA ALA A 287 0.85 14.91 23.57
C ALA A 287 -0.02 13.94 24.38
N ASN A 288 -0.83 13.14 23.70
CA ASN A 288 -1.78 12.21 24.29
C ASN A 288 -1.23 10.79 24.55
N ARG A 289 0.05 10.55 24.25
CA ARG A 289 0.70 9.24 24.43
C ARG A 289 0.77 8.80 25.90
N ASP A 290 0.96 7.53 26.13
CA ASP A 290 1.49 7.01 27.40
C ASP A 290 2.92 7.53 27.56
N LYS A 291 3.12 8.41 28.56
CA LYS A 291 4.43 9.09 28.75
C LYS A 291 5.50 8.16 29.34
N THR A 292 5.08 7.12 30.06
CA THR A 292 5.99 6.15 30.67
C THR A 292 6.60 5.23 29.60
N ARG A 293 5.78 4.70 28.71
CA ARG A 293 6.21 3.81 27.63
C ARG A 293 6.60 4.57 26.32
N ASN A 294 6.22 5.85 26.19
CA ASN A 294 6.37 6.66 24.99
C ASN A 294 5.69 6.05 23.75
N VAL A 295 4.50 5.48 23.92
CA VAL A 295 3.67 4.92 22.84
C VAL A 295 2.37 5.67 22.69
N CYS A 296 1.90 5.82 21.46
CA CYS A 296 0.63 6.46 21.13
C CYS A 296 -0.48 5.42 20.99
N GLY A 297 -1.72 5.81 21.28
CA GLY A 297 -2.90 5.04 20.88
C GLY A 297 -3.33 5.40 19.46
N GLY A 298 -4.26 4.63 18.88
CA GLY A 298 -4.82 4.90 17.55
C GLY A 298 -5.72 6.15 17.53
N GLU A 299 -6.40 6.48 18.63
CA GLU A 299 -7.21 7.69 18.79
C GLU A 299 -6.32 8.89 19.17
N TYR A 300 -5.70 9.57 18.19
CA TYR A 300 -4.74 10.63 18.46
C TYR A 300 -5.27 11.81 19.29
N TYR A 301 -6.56 12.09 19.22
CA TYR A 301 -7.23 13.14 19.98
C TYR A 301 -7.55 12.76 21.42
N LYS A 302 -7.39 11.48 21.80
CA LYS A 302 -7.73 10.97 23.14
C LYS A 302 -6.47 10.59 23.90
N LYS A 303 -6.42 10.98 25.18
CA LYS A 303 -5.30 10.63 26.05
C LYS A 303 -5.25 9.11 26.27
N LEU A 304 -4.13 8.49 25.97
CA LEU A 304 -3.84 7.10 26.31
C LEU A 304 -3.47 7.04 27.81
N PRO A 305 -4.22 6.31 28.65
CA PRO A 305 -3.86 6.13 30.05
C PRO A 305 -2.52 5.39 30.17
N GLU A 306 -1.77 5.70 31.24
CA GLU A 306 -0.53 4.98 31.54
C GLU A 306 -0.82 3.51 31.80
N GLY A 307 -0.04 2.62 31.18
CA GLY A 307 -0.21 1.17 31.31
C GLY A 307 -1.41 0.57 30.58
N ALA A 308 -2.23 1.38 29.87
CA ALA A 308 -3.36 0.86 29.10
C ALA A 308 -2.89 -0.17 28.07
N GLU A 309 -3.72 -1.15 27.81
CA GLU A 309 -3.51 -2.10 26.72
C GLU A 309 -3.54 -1.37 25.38
N ILE A 310 -2.63 -1.71 24.50
CA ILE A 310 -2.49 -1.14 23.18
C ILE A 310 -2.03 -2.21 22.20
N ASP A 311 -2.63 -2.27 21.03
CA ASP A 311 -2.19 -3.14 19.96
C ASP A 311 -0.93 -2.59 19.27
N SER A 312 -0.16 -3.48 18.64
CA SER A 312 1.11 -3.13 17.99
C SER A 312 0.93 -2.22 16.77
N TYR A 313 -0.20 -2.32 16.08
CA TYR A 313 -0.51 -1.50 14.92
C TYR A 313 -0.74 -0.04 15.31
N SER A 314 -1.56 0.20 16.34
CA SER A 314 -1.80 1.54 16.87
C SER A 314 -0.53 2.15 17.47
N ALA A 315 0.28 1.36 18.17
CA ALA A 315 1.52 1.83 18.78
C ALA A 315 2.55 2.33 17.74
N SER A 316 2.47 1.85 16.50
CA SER A 316 3.39 2.20 15.41
C SER A 316 2.88 3.35 14.52
N GLY A 317 1.70 3.89 14.75
CA GLY A 317 1.03 4.85 13.86
C GLY A 317 1.58 6.28 13.88
N ILE A 318 2.40 6.66 14.88
CA ILE A 318 3.05 8.00 15.00
C ILE A 318 4.53 7.89 15.24
#